data_ae61f9e49b5e325a0d4ac7ca459182cc
#
_entry.id   ae61f9e49b5e325a0d4ac7ca459182cc
#
_cell.length_a   1.000
_cell.length_b   1.000
_cell.length_c   1.000
_cell.angle_alpha   90.00
_cell.angle_beta   90.00
_cell.angle_gamma   90.00
#
_symmetry.space_group_name_H-M   'P 1'
#
loop_
_entity.id
_entity.type
_entity.pdbx_description
1 polymer ?
#
loop_
_entity_poly.entity_id
_entity_poly.type
_entity_poly.pdbx_seq_one_letter_code
_entity_poly.pdbx_strand_id
1 'polypeptide(L)'
;MMPLNNASPAFEQRYANHLKHLKLQGLQSKTVDAYARAIRTLGEHFDWQIDTLSEDQLTDYFHQRIASHSWSAVKLDLYGYKFYVNHVLRRPWAMPRLMRPPKASRLPDIVTVEQAQALFAATRILSYRVFFFTVYSLGLRLSEGLALSVADIDAQRARVHIRDSKGNRDRFVPLPAATLLTLRRFWQEHRNPELLFPNRRGGLKAAAQARTPLDRGGVQRALRQVALACGIKKKSAPTAFDIAMQLT
;
A
#
# COMPACT_ATOMS: atom_id res chain seq x y z
N MET A 1 8.38 -7.17 -16.95
CA MET A 1 7.25 -6.70 -17.77
C MET A 1 6.51 -7.95 -18.22
N MET A 2 5.23 -8.14 -17.88
CA MET A 2 4.48 -9.29 -18.37
C MET A 2 4.24 -9.16 -19.87
N PRO A 3 4.37 -10.25 -20.65
CA PRO A 3 4.15 -10.23 -22.08
C PRO A 3 2.69 -9.84 -22.39
N LEU A 4 2.51 -8.99 -23.39
CA LEU A 4 1.20 -8.61 -23.92
C LEU A 4 0.82 -9.68 -24.95
N ASN A 5 0.26 -10.79 -24.49
CA ASN A 5 -0.12 -11.88 -25.40
C ASN A 5 -1.18 -11.39 -26.40
N ASN A 6 -0.88 -11.54 -27.69
CA ASN A 6 -1.76 -11.19 -28.82
C ASN A 6 -2.08 -9.69 -29.02
N ALA A 7 -1.32 -8.78 -28.41
CA ALA A 7 -1.48 -7.36 -28.67
C ALA A 7 -0.94 -6.97 -30.07
N SER A 8 -1.60 -6.03 -30.72
CA SER A 8 -1.10 -5.50 -32.01
C SER A 8 0.15 -4.64 -31.78
N PRO A 9 1.09 -4.57 -32.73
CA PRO A 9 2.27 -3.70 -32.62
C PRO A 9 1.91 -2.23 -32.36
N ALA A 10 0.79 -1.77 -32.90
CA ALA A 10 0.27 -0.42 -32.67
C ALA A 10 -0.15 -0.20 -31.21
N PHE A 11 -0.78 -1.19 -30.58
CA PHE A 11 -1.12 -1.13 -29.16
C PHE A 11 0.14 -1.13 -28.28
N GLU A 12 1.09 -2.01 -28.58
CA GLU A 12 2.37 -2.08 -27.85
C GLU A 12 3.10 -0.74 -27.84
N GLN A 13 3.18 -0.09 -28.98
CA GLN A 13 3.78 1.24 -29.10
C GLN A 13 3.04 2.29 -28.25
N ARG A 14 1.71 2.29 -28.27
CA ARG A 14 0.89 3.20 -27.45
C ARG A 14 1.00 2.89 -25.97
N TYR A 15 1.05 1.63 -25.61
CA TYR A 15 1.27 1.21 -24.22
C TYR A 15 2.65 1.62 -23.71
N ALA A 16 3.70 1.51 -24.52
CA ALA A 16 5.03 2.01 -24.19
C ALA A 16 5.04 3.53 -23.97
N ASN A 17 4.32 4.28 -24.82
CA ASN A 17 4.12 5.72 -24.65
C ASN A 17 3.33 6.04 -23.37
N HIS A 18 2.31 5.25 -23.04
CA HIS A 18 1.57 5.39 -21.79
C HIS A 18 2.49 5.27 -20.57
N LEU A 19 3.32 4.24 -20.52
CA LEU A 19 4.30 4.04 -19.44
C LEU A 19 5.32 5.19 -19.36
N LYS A 20 5.77 5.68 -20.51
CA LYS A 20 6.67 6.83 -20.58
C LYS A 20 6.02 8.09 -19.99
N HIS A 21 4.78 8.40 -20.38
CA HIS A 21 4.06 9.56 -19.88
C HIS A 21 3.77 9.46 -18.38
N LEU A 22 3.40 8.28 -17.86
CA LEU A 22 3.21 8.06 -16.42
C LEU A 22 4.47 8.39 -15.61
N LYS A 23 5.65 7.97 -16.11
CA LYS A 23 6.93 8.26 -15.48
C LYS A 23 7.28 9.75 -15.56
N LEU A 24 7.06 10.39 -16.71
CA LEU A 24 7.33 11.82 -16.89
C LEU A 24 6.44 12.71 -16.01
N GLN A 25 5.25 12.25 -15.62
CA GLN A 25 4.38 12.94 -14.66
C GLN A 25 4.85 12.80 -13.19
N GLY A 26 5.97 12.14 -12.94
CA GLY A 26 6.50 11.98 -11.58
C GLY A 26 5.61 11.14 -10.66
N LEU A 27 4.77 10.26 -11.22
CA LEU A 27 3.89 9.42 -10.45
C LEU A 27 4.67 8.36 -9.69
N GLN A 28 4.23 8.04 -8.47
CA GLN A 28 4.82 6.97 -7.68
C GLN A 28 4.69 5.61 -8.40
N SER A 29 5.69 4.73 -8.26
CA SER A 29 5.75 3.42 -8.91
C SER A 29 4.47 2.61 -8.76
N LYS A 30 3.83 2.62 -7.58
CA LYS A 30 2.55 1.92 -7.34
C LYS A 30 1.41 2.48 -8.18
N THR A 31 1.38 3.79 -8.43
CA THR A 31 0.38 4.43 -9.29
C THR A 31 0.65 4.10 -10.75
N VAL A 32 1.93 4.13 -11.16
CA VAL A 32 2.34 3.70 -12.50
C VAL A 32 1.92 2.26 -12.76
N ASP A 33 2.18 1.34 -11.82
CA ASP A 33 1.80 -0.07 -11.92
C ASP A 33 0.28 -0.27 -11.99
N ALA A 34 -0.48 0.51 -11.20
CA ALA A 34 -1.94 0.43 -11.21
C ALA A 34 -2.53 0.91 -12.54
N TYR A 35 -2.07 2.04 -13.06
CA TYR A 35 -2.54 2.59 -14.34
C TYR A 35 -2.08 1.75 -15.54
N ALA A 36 -0.88 1.21 -15.48
CA ALA A 36 -0.39 0.27 -16.47
C ALA A 36 -1.24 -1.01 -16.53
N ARG A 37 -1.61 -1.54 -15.34
CA ARG A 37 -2.50 -2.70 -15.23
C ARG A 37 -3.89 -2.39 -15.79
N ALA A 38 -4.43 -1.22 -15.47
CA ALA A 38 -5.74 -0.79 -15.98
C ALA A 38 -5.82 -0.87 -17.50
N ILE A 39 -4.79 -0.37 -18.19
CA ILE A 39 -4.74 -0.41 -19.67
C ILE A 39 -4.61 -1.83 -20.19
N ARG A 40 -3.82 -2.70 -19.56
CA ARG A 40 -3.74 -4.12 -19.97
C ARG A 40 -5.08 -4.83 -19.78
N THR A 41 -5.70 -4.69 -18.61
CA THR A 41 -6.99 -5.34 -18.32
C THR A 41 -8.09 -4.86 -19.26
N LEU A 42 -8.11 -3.58 -19.62
CA LEU A 42 -9.03 -3.04 -20.61
C LEU A 42 -8.71 -3.59 -22.00
N GLY A 43 -7.42 -3.65 -22.37
CA GLY A 43 -6.96 -4.22 -23.63
C GLY A 43 -7.36 -5.69 -23.78
N GLU A 44 -7.14 -6.50 -22.75
CA GLU A 44 -7.54 -7.92 -22.72
C GLU A 44 -9.06 -8.09 -22.91
N HIS A 45 -9.86 -7.18 -22.34
CA HIS A 45 -11.32 -7.24 -22.45
C HIS A 45 -11.85 -6.85 -23.83
N PHE A 46 -11.19 -5.93 -24.54
CA PHE A 46 -11.60 -5.42 -25.84
C PHE A 46 -10.65 -5.83 -26.97
N ASP A 47 -10.03 -7.00 -26.87
CA ASP A 47 -9.12 -7.52 -27.90
C ASP A 47 -8.09 -6.48 -28.37
N TRP A 48 -7.59 -5.68 -27.44
CA TRP A 48 -6.60 -4.60 -27.63
C TRP A 48 -7.11 -3.40 -28.46
N GLN A 49 -8.43 -3.34 -28.75
CA GLN A 49 -9.07 -2.25 -29.50
C GLN A 49 -9.67 -1.19 -28.56
N ILE A 50 -8.80 -0.53 -27.76
CA ILE A 50 -9.26 0.41 -26.71
C ILE A 50 -9.27 1.87 -27.13
N ASP A 51 -8.85 2.19 -28.35
CA ASP A 51 -8.66 3.58 -28.78
C ASP A 51 -9.96 4.27 -29.19
N THR A 52 -10.94 3.48 -29.62
CA THR A 52 -12.20 3.96 -30.21
C THR A 52 -13.43 3.49 -29.44
N LEU A 53 -13.26 3.15 -28.14
CA LEU A 53 -14.38 2.71 -27.32
C LEU A 53 -15.45 3.79 -27.20
N SER A 54 -16.70 3.38 -27.40
CA SER A 54 -17.87 4.23 -27.19
C SER A 54 -18.18 4.41 -25.70
N GLU A 55 -19.01 5.40 -25.38
CA GLU A 55 -19.47 5.64 -24.00
C GLU A 55 -20.25 4.44 -23.47
N ASP A 56 -21.07 3.76 -24.33
CA ASP A 56 -21.85 2.59 -23.95
C ASP A 56 -20.94 1.40 -23.64
N GLN A 57 -19.95 1.13 -24.50
CA GLN A 57 -18.95 0.06 -24.24
C GLN A 57 -18.22 0.26 -22.92
N LEU A 58 -17.81 1.49 -22.61
CA LEU A 58 -17.18 1.81 -21.34
C LEU A 58 -18.14 1.65 -20.16
N THR A 59 -19.40 2.07 -20.33
CA THR A 59 -20.42 1.92 -19.30
C THR A 59 -20.67 0.45 -18.97
N ASP A 60 -20.81 -0.41 -19.96
CA ASP A 60 -21.01 -1.85 -19.79
C ASP A 60 -19.79 -2.50 -19.14
N TYR A 61 -18.59 -2.17 -19.58
CA TYR A 61 -17.35 -2.66 -18.98
C TYR A 61 -17.26 -2.28 -17.50
N PHE A 62 -17.47 -1.01 -17.16
CA PHE A 62 -17.37 -0.57 -15.78
C PHE A 62 -18.52 -1.10 -14.91
N HIS A 63 -19.70 -1.31 -15.45
CA HIS A 63 -20.80 -2.00 -14.75
C HIS A 63 -20.41 -3.42 -14.35
N GLN A 64 -19.84 -4.20 -15.26
CA GLN A 64 -19.32 -5.55 -14.95
C GLN A 64 -18.17 -5.50 -13.93
N ARG A 65 -17.29 -4.51 -14.03
CA ARG A 65 -16.19 -4.33 -13.07
C ARG A 65 -16.68 -4.01 -11.66
N ILE A 66 -17.72 -3.20 -11.52
CA ILE A 66 -18.33 -2.87 -10.22
C ILE A 66 -18.94 -4.11 -9.55
N ALA A 67 -19.52 -5.03 -10.32
CA ALA A 67 -20.09 -6.27 -9.79
C ALA A 67 -19.03 -7.22 -9.19
N SER A 68 -17.80 -7.19 -9.70
CA SER A 68 -16.73 -8.14 -9.34
C SER A 68 -15.57 -7.52 -8.52
N HIS A 69 -15.46 -6.20 -8.49
CA HIS A 69 -14.32 -5.50 -7.86
C HIS A 69 -14.78 -4.37 -6.94
N SER A 70 -13.88 -3.96 -6.02
CA SER A 70 -14.16 -2.80 -5.17
C SER A 70 -14.19 -1.50 -5.99
N TRP A 71 -14.99 -0.54 -5.56
CA TRP A 71 -15.01 0.80 -6.16
C TRP A 71 -13.64 1.48 -6.21
N SER A 72 -12.77 1.18 -5.26
CA SER A 72 -11.39 1.70 -5.29
C SER A 72 -10.58 1.15 -6.45
N ALA A 73 -10.75 -0.13 -6.79
CA ALA A 73 -10.10 -0.74 -7.94
C ALA A 73 -10.67 -0.19 -9.25
N VAL A 74 -12.00 -0.13 -9.37
CA VAL A 74 -12.68 0.44 -10.54
C VAL A 74 -12.27 1.88 -10.79
N LYS A 75 -12.11 2.68 -9.74
CA LYS A 75 -11.64 4.05 -9.83
C LYS A 75 -10.20 4.15 -10.36
N LEU A 76 -9.33 3.21 -9.99
CA LEU A 76 -7.97 3.16 -10.55
C LEU A 76 -7.99 2.79 -12.04
N ASP A 77 -8.83 1.83 -12.43
CA ASP A 77 -9.00 1.45 -13.84
C ASP A 77 -9.51 2.65 -14.66
N LEU A 78 -10.51 3.36 -14.16
CA LEU A 78 -11.07 4.55 -14.78
C LEU A 78 -10.02 5.67 -14.96
N TYR A 79 -9.27 5.98 -13.91
CA TYR A 79 -8.24 7.02 -13.99
C TYR A 79 -7.05 6.62 -14.84
N GLY A 80 -6.69 5.35 -14.87
CA GLY A 80 -5.67 4.82 -15.77
C GLY A 80 -6.07 5.00 -17.23
N TYR A 81 -7.32 4.67 -17.58
CA TYR A 81 -7.84 4.86 -18.93
C TYR A 81 -8.01 6.35 -19.28
N LYS A 82 -8.52 7.17 -18.36
CA LYS A 82 -8.56 8.63 -18.53
C LYS A 82 -7.20 9.21 -18.87
N PHE A 83 -6.16 8.76 -18.14
CA PHE A 83 -4.79 9.19 -18.40
C PHE A 83 -4.34 8.79 -19.81
N TYR A 84 -4.65 7.56 -20.23
CA TYR A 84 -4.33 7.07 -21.56
C TYR A 84 -5.01 7.91 -22.67
N VAL A 85 -6.31 8.16 -22.55
CA VAL A 85 -7.07 8.97 -23.51
C VAL A 85 -6.49 10.38 -23.65
N ASN A 86 -6.21 11.02 -22.51
CA ASN A 86 -5.73 12.41 -22.51
C ASN A 86 -4.30 12.55 -23.02
N HIS A 87 -3.39 11.63 -22.67
CA HIS A 87 -1.96 11.80 -22.91
C HIS A 87 -1.41 10.98 -24.08
N VAL A 88 -2.04 9.84 -24.40
CA VAL A 88 -1.61 8.99 -25.50
C VAL A 88 -2.46 9.26 -26.74
N LEU A 89 -3.80 9.20 -26.60
CA LEU A 89 -4.69 9.47 -27.71
C LEU A 89 -4.87 10.96 -27.99
N ARG A 90 -4.54 11.83 -27.01
CA ARG A 90 -4.69 13.28 -27.08
C ARG A 90 -6.11 13.73 -27.44
N ARG A 91 -7.10 13.03 -26.87
CA ARG A 91 -8.53 13.32 -27.05
C ARG A 91 -9.11 13.88 -25.75
N PRO A 92 -10.13 14.76 -25.82
CA PRO A 92 -10.87 15.18 -24.64
C PRO A 92 -11.54 13.96 -24.00
N TRP A 93 -11.45 13.88 -22.68
CA TRP A 93 -12.08 12.81 -21.92
C TRP A 93 -13.59 13.01 -21.86
N ALA A 94 -14.36 12.17 -22.55
CA ALA A 94 -15.80 12.03 -22.35
C ALA A 94 -16.04 10.93 -21.32
N MET A 95 -16.34 11.31 -20.08
CA MET A 95 -16.61 10.36 -19.01
C MET A 95 -18.09 9.97 -19.04
N PRO A 96 -18.42 8.68 -18.86
CA PRO A 96 -19.79 8.29 -18.55
C PRO A 96 -20.29 9.09 -17.34
N ARG A 97 -21.21 10.03 -17.53
CA ARG A 97 -21.70 10.93 -16.48
C ARG A 97 -22.38 10.19 -15.32
N LEU A 98 -22.77 8.93 -15.57
CA LEU A 98 -23.46 8.05 -14.62
C LEU A 98 -22.54 7.44 -13.57
N MET A 99 -21.21 7.42 -13.77
CA MET A 99 -20.29 6.78 -12.84
C MET A 99 -20.00 7.67 -11.62
N ARG A 100 -20.76 7.47 -10.55
CA ARG A 100 -20.54 8.14 -9.27
C ARG A 100 -20.22 7.10 -8.20
N PRO A 101 -18.98 7.11 -7.64
CA PRO A 101 -18.67 6.26 -6.50
C PRO A 101 -19.61 6.56 -5.33
N PRO A 102 -20.08 5.56 -4.60
CA PRO A 102 -20.89 5.80 -3.41
C PRO A 102 -20.11 6.65 -2.42
N LYS A 103 -20.74 7.71 -1.91
CA LYS A 103 -20.21 8.53 -0.82
C LYS A 103 -20.39 7.77 0.49
N ALA A 104 -19.51 6.81 0.78
CA ALA A 104 -19.51 6.15 2.07
C ALA A 104 -18.47 6.84 2.97
N SER A 105 -18.93 7.74 3.84
CA SER A 105 -18.15 8.22 4.98
C SER A 105 -18.41 7.27 6.15
N ARG A 106 -17.56 6.26 6.30
CA ARG A 106 -17.57 5.41 7.49
C ARG A 106 -16.47 5.93 8.41
N LEU A 107 -16.83 6.19 9.66
CA LEU A 107 -15.84 6.45 10.70
C LEU A 107 -14.94 5.20 10.82
N PRO A 108 -13.63 5.37 10.90
CA PRO A 108 -12.73 4.26 11.10
C PRO A 108 -12.98 3.62 12.47
N ASP A 109 -12.93 2.30 12.51
CA ASP A 109 -12.94 1.56 13.77
C ASP A 109 -11.62 1.76 14.49
N ILE A 110 -11.60 2.55 15.55
CA ILE A 110 -10.40 2.82 16.35
C ILE A 110 -10.15 1.61 17.26
N VAL A 111 -8.90 1.16 17.33
CA VAL A 111 -8.45 0.13 18.28
C VAL A 111 -8.26 0.78 19.66
N THR A 112 -8.92 0.28 20.71
CA THR A 112 -8.72 0.80 22.06
C THR A 112 -7.35 0.37 22.61
N VAL A 113 -6.89 1.04 23.68
CA VAL A 113 -5.61 0.70 24.34
C VAL A 113 -5.60 -0.76 24.81
N GLU A 114 -6.70 -1.22 25.41
CA GLU A 114 -6.87 -2.59 25.89
C GLU A 114 -6.81 -3.61 24.73
N GLN A 115 -7.46 -3.30 23.62
CA GLN A 115 -7.41 -4.13 22.42
C GLN A 115 -6.00 -4.18 21.82
N ALA A 116 -5.28 -3.07 21.82
CA ALA A 116 -3.88 -3.01 21.35
C ALA A 116 -2.98 -3.84 22.26
N GLN A 117 -3.11 -3.73 23.57
CA GLN A 117 -2.38 -4.52 24.56
C GLN A 117 -2.64 -6.02 24.38
N ALA A 118 -3.90 -6.43 24.26
CA ALA A 118 -4.27 -7.82 23.99
C ALA A 118 -3.66 -8.36 22.70
N LEU A 119 -3.66 -7.53 21.62
CA LEU A 119 -3.05 -7.89 20.35
C LEU A 119 -1.53 -8.09 20.47
N PHE A 120 -0.83 -7.21 21.18
CA PHE A 120 0.61 -7.35 21.40
C PHE A 120 0.92 -8.59 22.24
N ALA A 121 0.17 -8.84 23.30
CA ALA A 121 0.31 -10.02 24.17
C ALA A 121 0.06 -11.33 23.40
N ALA A 122 -0.96 -11.38 22.54
CA ALA A 122 -1.30 -12.55 21.75
C ALA A 122 -0.32 -12.79 20.57
N THR A 123 0.47 -11.78 20.18
CA THR A 123 1.43 -11.92 19.07
C THR A 123 2.67 -12.69 19.51
N ARG A 124 2.75 -13.98 19.17
CA ARG A 124 3.84 -14.87 19.60
C ARG A 124 5.18 -14.56 18.93
N ILE A 125 5.16 -14.11 17.68
CA ILE A 125 6.37 -13.86 16.90
C ILE A 125 6.94 -12.49 17.28
N LEU A 126 8.14 -12.48 17.87
CA LEU A 126 8.78 -11.27 18.40
C LEU A 126 8.86 -10.13 17.38
N SER A 127 9.32 -10.41 16.16
CA SER A 127 9.43 -9.40 15.09
C SER A 127 8.10 -8.73 14.77
N TYR A 128 7.02 -9.50 14.71
CA TYR A 128 5.68 -8.94 14.45
C TYR A 128 5.14 -8.19 15.68
N ARG A 129 5.38 -8.72 16.88
CA ARG A 129 4.95 -8.05 18.12
C ARG A 129 5.59 -6.69 18.27
N VAL A 130 6.92 -6.59 18.09
CA VAL A 130 7.65 -5.34 18.19
C VAL A 130 7.24 -4.40 17.04
N PHE A 131 7.04 -4.92 15.82
CA PHE A 131 6.56 -4.14 14.70
C PHE A 131 5.19 -3.52 14.97
N PHE A 132 4.21 -4.30 15.43
CA PHE A 132 2.86 -3.79 15.73
C PHE A 132 2.88 -2.75 16.85
N PHE A 133 3.65 -3.01 17.91
CA PHE A 133 3.83 -2.06 19.00
C PHE A 133 4.44 -0.74 18.49
N THR A 134 5.50 -0.81 17.68
CA THR A 134 6.18 0.39 17.15
C THR A 134 5.27 1.20 16.24
N VAL A 135 4.60 0.50 15.31
CA VAL A 135 3.67 1.14 14.40
C VAL A 135 2.53 1.81 15.18
N TYR A 136 1.98 1.19 16.23
CA TYR A 136 0.98 1.78 17.12
C TYR A 136 1.52 2.96 17.90
N SER A 137 2.65 2.80 18.59
CA SER A 137 3.24 3.82 19.46
C SER A 137 3.66 5.09 18.72
N LEU A 138 4.11 4.98 17.48
CA LEU A 138 4.61 6.10 16.68
C LEU A 138 3.57 6.65 15.67
N GLY A 139 2.37 6.11 15.62
CA GLY A 139 1.34 6.54 14.68
C GLY A 139 1.75 6.33 13.21
N LEU A 140 2.43 5.22 12.87
CA LEU A 140 2.97 4.99 11.54
C LEU A 140 1.98 4.28 10.63
N ARG A 141 2.05 4.58 9.32
CA ARG A 141 1.45 3.71 8.31
C ARG A 141 2.25 2.40 8.20
N LEU A 142 1.58 1.32 7.82
CA LEU A 142 2.24 0.02 7.63
C LEU A 142 3.49 0.11 6.75
N SER A 143 3.41 0.84 5.65
CA SER A 143 4.54 1.02 4.73
C SER A 143 5.66 1.86 5.33
N GLU A 144 5.36 2.84 6.15
CA GLU A 144 6.33 3.66 6.86
C GLU A 144 7.09 2.81 7.89
N GLY A 145 6.37 2.02 8.69
CA GLY A 145 7.00 1.10 9.64
C GLY A 145 7.92 0.06 8.97
N LEU A 146 7.50 -0.48 7.80
CA LEU A 146 8.33 -1.43 7.05
C LEU A 146 9.58 -0.80 6.44
N ALA A 147 9.54 0.50 6.14
CA ALA A 147 10.66 1.24 5.55
C ALA A 147 11.66 1.79 6.59
N LEU A 148 11.35 1.70 7.90
CA LEU A 148 12.24 2.23 8.93
C LEU A 148 13.61 1.58 8.89
N SER A 149 14.63 2.41 8.89
CA SER A 149 16.03 2.03 9.07
C SER A 149 16.52 2.33 10.49
N VAL A 150 17.62 1.71 10.87
CA VAL A 150 18.29 2.00 12.15
C VAL A 150 18.73 3.46 12.22
N ALA A 151 19.18 4.02 11.10
CA ALA A 151 19.63 5.40 10.98
C ALA A 151 18.50 6.44 11.14
N ASP A 152 17.23 6.02 11.03
CA ASP A 152 16.09 6.92 11.23
C ASP A 152 15.78 7.20 12.70
N ILE A 153 16.41 6.46 13.64
CA ILE A 153 16.21 6.60 15.08
C ILE A 153 17.17 7.62 15.66
N ASP A 154 16.71 8.83 15.94
CA ASP A 154 17.46 9.88 16.64
C ASP A 154 17.16 9.80 18.15
N ALA A 155 17.91 8.94 18.85
CA ALA A 155 17.72 8.71 20.28
C ALA A 155 18.09 9.95 21.13
N GLN A 156 19.02 10.80 20.65
CA GLN A 156 19.43 12.00 21.38
C GLN A 156 18.33 13.05 21.40
N ARG A 157 17.63 13.20 20.27
CA ARG A 157 16.52 14.17 20.16
C ARG A 157 15.16 13.53 20.40
N ALA A 158 15.12 12.26 20.85
CA ALA A 158 13.90 11.50 21.12
C ALA A 158 12.88 11.57 19.96
N ARG A 159 13.33 11.32 18.72
CA ARG A 159 12.50 11.40 17.53
C ARG A 159 12.87 10.34 16.49
N VAL A 160 11.95 10.07 15.57
CA VAL A 160 12.14 9.17 14.43
C VAL A 160 11.90 9.94 13.14
N HIS A 161 12.77 9.78 12.17
CA HIS A 161 12.63 10.36 10.84
C HIS A 161 11.80 9.43 9.96
N ILE A 162 10.64 9.87 9.51
CA ILE A 162 9.77 9.14 8.58
C ILE A 162 9.99 9.72 7.20
N ARG A 163 10.62 8.92 6.34
CA ARG A 163 10.94 9.29 4.97
C ARG A 163 9.80 8.93 4.02
N ASP A 164 9.71 9.62 2.88
CA ASP A 164 8.80 9.32 1.77
C ASP A 164 7.34 9.05 2.21
N SER A 165 6.85 9.83 3.18
CA SER A 165 5.46 9.77 3.62
C SER A 165 4.52 10.14 2.47
N LYS A 166 3.20 9.96 2.66
CA LYS A 166 2.20 10.27 1.64
C LYS A 166 2.40 11.67 1.05
N GLY A 167 2.67 11.75 -0.24
CA GLY A 167 2.99 13.00 -0.95
C GLY A 167 4.48 13.33 -1.00
N ASN A 168 5.35 12.35 -0.78
CA ASN A 168 6.81 12.49 -0.82
C ASN A 168 7.32 13.57 0.15
N ARG A 169 6.76 13.57 1.38
CA ARG A 169 7.14 14.51 2.44
C ARG A 169 7.70 13.77 3.63
N ASP A 170 8.87 14.19 4.06
CA ASP A 170 9.48 13.73 5.29
C ASP A 170 8.82 14.36 6.51
N ARG A 171 8.77 13.62 7.60
CA ARG A 171 8.34 14.15 8.90
C ARG A 171 9.10 13.50 10.04
N PHE A 172 9.21 14.22 11.16
CA PHE A 172 9.66 13.64 12.41
C PHE A 172 8.46 13.30 13.29
N VAL A 173 8.56 12.17 14.01
CA VAL A 173 7.60 11.79 15.04
C VAL A 173 8.32 11.64 16.38
N PRO A 174 7.68 11.98 17.51
CA PRO A 174 8.26 11.77 18.83
C PRO A 174 8.55 10.28 19.06
N LEU A 175 9.65 9.99 19.75
CA LEU A 175 10.06 8.63 20.13
C LEU A 175 9.94 8.46 21.64
N PRO A 176 8.88 7.80 22.13
CA PRO A 176 8.73 7.53 23.57
C PRO A 176 9.86 6.63 24.08
N ALA A 177 10.32 6.87 25.31
CA ALA A 177 11.41 6.12 25.93
C ALA A 177 11.16 4.60 25.97
N ALA A 178 9.91 4.19 26.24
CA ALA A 178 9.53 2.77 26.23
C ALA A 178 9.66 2.14 24.84
N THR A 179 9.33 2.90 23.78
CA THR A 179 9.48 2.46 22.38
C THR A 179 10.95 2.33 22.02
N LEU A 180 11.78 3.32 22.37
CA LEU A 180 13.22 3.25 22.14
C LEU A 180 13.85 2.03 22.84
N LEU A 181 13.49 1.78 24.10
CA LEU A 181 13.96 0.60 24.85
C LEU A 181 13.56 -0.70 24.17
N THR A 182 12.31 -0.81 23.73
CA THR A 182 11.80 -1.98 23.00
C THR A 182 12.55 -2.21 21.70
N LEU A 183 12.78 -1.13 20.93
CA LEU A 183 13.53 -1.19 19.67
C LEU A 183 14.99 -1.61 19.89
N ARG A 184 15.65 -1.06 20.93
CA ARG A 184 17.03 -1.45 21.26
C ARG A 184 17.15 -2.94 21.62
N ARG A 185 16.25 -3.44 22.47
CA ARG A 185 16.20 -4.87 22.84
C ARG A 185 15.97 -5.74 21.60
N PHE A 186 15.05 -5.36 20.75
CA PHE A 186 14.79 -6.09 19.51
C PHE A 186 15.98 -6.05 18.55
N TRP A 187 16.64 -4.91 18.39
CA TRP A 187 17.83 -4.79 17.55
C TRP A 187 18.99 -5.67 18.07
N GLN A 188 19.16 -5.83 19.37
CA GLN A 188 20.16 -6.73 19.95
C GLN A 188 19.97 -8.19 19.54
N GLU A 189 18.75 -8.62 19.23
CA GLU A 189 18.45 -9.99 18.79
C GLU A 189 18.86 -10.27 17.34
N HIS A 190 18.75 -9.29 16.45
CA HIS A 190 19.04 -9.50 15.03
C HIS A 190 20.25 -8.74 14.50
N ARG A 191 20.64 -7.65 15.12
CA ARG A 191 21.83 -6.82 14.80
C ARG A 191 21.99 -6.46 13.32
N ASN A 192 20.90 -6.30 12.59
CA ASN A 192 20.95 -5.82 11.21
C ASN A 192 21.42 -4.37 11.19
N PRO A 193 22.44 -4.00 10.38
CA PRO A 193 23.01 -2.65 10.40
C PRO A 193 22.12 -1.58 9.80
N GLU A 194 21.22 -1.96 8.90
CA GLU A 194 20.39 -1.00 8.12
C GLU A 194 18.92 -1.07 8.50
N LEU A 195 18.34 -2.27 8.49
CA LEU A 195 16.90 -2.46 8.63
C LEU A 195 16.49 -2.56 10.09
N LEU A 196 15.53 -1.74 10.51
CA LEU A 196 14.95 -1.85 11.85
C LEU A 196 14.08 -3.12 11.99
N PHE A 197 13.39 -3.49 10.92
CA PHE A 197 12.55 -4.69 10.83
C PHE A 197 12.97 -5.58 9.65
N PRO A 198 14.11 -6.29 9.76
CA PRO A 198 14.61 -7.13 8.68
C PRO A 198 13.72 -8.34 8.43
N ASN A 199 13.73 -8.85 7.19
CA ASN A 199 13.10 -10.11 6.82
C ASN A 199 13.68 -11.25 7.67
N ARG A 200 12.80 -12.16 8.08
CA ARG A 200 13.15 -13.26 8.97
C ARG A 200 13.18 -14.64 8.31
N ARG A 201 13.41 -14.69 7.00
CA ARG A 201 13.65 -15.96 6.32
C ARG A 201 14.92 -16.59 6.88
N GLY A 202 14.82 -17.80 7.46
CA GLY A 202 15.93 -18.43 8.18
C GLY A 202 16.04 -18.05 9.66
N GLY A 203 15.03 -17.37 10.24
CA GLY A 203 14.97 -17.01 11.65
C GLY A 203 15.64 -15.69 12.01
N LEU A 204 15.66 -15.33 13.31
CA LEU A 204 16.23 -14.06 13.79
C LEU A 204 17.75 -13.98 13.60
N LYS A 205 18.47 -15.10 13.71
CA LYS A 205 19.93 -15.11 13.49
C LYS A 205 20.32 -14.75 12.05
N ALA A 206 19.55 -15.25 11.07
CA ALA A 206 19.75 -14.92 9.66
C ALA A 206 19.30 -13.48 9.32
N ALA A 207 18.47 -12.86 10.13
CA ALA A 207 17.99 -11.50 9.94
C ALA A 207 19.09 -10.44 10.00
N ALA A 208 20.23 -10.72 10.62
CA ALA A 208 21.42 -9.85 10.61
C ALA A 208 21.89 -9.51 9.18
N GLN A 209 21.79 -10.47 8.26
CA GLN A 209 22.25 -10.34 6.87
C GLN A 209 21.09 -10.07 5.89
N ALA A 210 19.87 -9.91 6.39
CA ALA A 210 18.73 -9.65 5.53
C ALA A 210 18.87 -8.29 4.83
N ARG A 211 18.64 -8.29 3.52
CA ARG A 211 18.66 -7.07 2.66
C ARG A 211 17.27 -6.52 2.36
N THR A 212 16.24 -7.16 2.84
CA THR A 212 14.85 -6.76 2.64
C THR A 212 14.12 -6.69 3.97
N PRO A 213 13.16 -5.77 4.14
CA PRO A 213 12.37 -5.68 5.36
C PRO A 213 11.40 -6.87 5.50
N LEU A 214 10.66 -6.90 6.60
CA LEU A 214 9.55 -7.83 6.82
C LEU A 214 8.60 -7.82 5.61
N ASP A 215 8.15 -9.02 5.22
CA ASP A 215 7.17 -9.15 4.15
C ASP A 215 5.83 -8.54 4.54
N ARG A 216 5.35 -7.62 3.71
CA ARG A 216 4.09 -6.90 3.92
C ARG A 216 2.90 -7.85 4.05
N GLY A 217 2.83 -8.86 3.18
CA GLY A 217 1.75 -9.85 3.19
C GLY A 217 1.78 -10.71 4.46
N GLY A 218 2.98 -11.08 4.91
CA GLY A 218 3.19 -11.80 6.17
C GLY A 218 2.75 -11.00 7.38
N VAL A 219 3.13 -9.73 7.46
CA VAL A 219 2.72 -8.80 8.53
C VAL A 219 1.20 -8.64 8.56
N GLN A 220 0.56 -8.43 7.40
CA GLN A 220 -0.89 -8.28 7.30
C GLN A 220 -1.65 -9.55 7.68
N ARG A 221 -1.15 -10.74 7.29
CA ARG A 221 -1.74 -12.03 7.68
C ARG A 221 -1.63 -12.25 9.17
N ALA A 222 -0.44 -12.01 9.75
CA ALA A 222 -0.22 -12.16 11.19
C ALA A 222 -1.13 -11.23 11.99
N LEU A 223 -1.24 -9.95 11.60
CA LEU A 223 -2.13 -9.00 12.25
C LEU A 223 -3.59 -9.46 12.21
N ARG A 224 -4.07 -9.92 11.05
CA ARG A 224 -5.44 -10.42 10.89
C ARG A 224 -5.71 -11.64 11.77
N GLN A 225 -4.79 -12.60 11.81
CA GLN A 225 -4.93 -13.80 12.63
C GLN A 225 -4.99 -13.45 14.12
N VAL A 226 -4.11 -12.58 14.59
CA VAL A 226 -4.07 -12.17 16.00
C VAL A 226 -5.31 -11.35 16.36
N ALA A 227 -5.74 -10.43 15.51
CA ALA A 227 -6.97 -9.66 15.74
C ALA A 227 -8.21 -10.56 15.86
N LEU A 228 -8.32 -11.58 15.01
CA LEU A 228 -9.40 -12.58 15.09
C LEU A 228 -9.32 -13.38 16.41
N ALA A 229 -8.13 -13.81 16.81
CA ALA A 229 -7.93 -14.54 18.08
C ALA A 229 -8.26 -13.71 19.32
N CYS A 230 -8.09 -12.38 19.23
CA CYS A 230 -8.47 -11.43 20.29
C CYS A 230 -9.96 -11.01 20.23
N GLY A 231 -10.78 -11.60 19.35
CA GLY A 231 -12.19 -11.25 19.20
C GLY A 231 -12.41 -9.84 18.61
N ILE A 232 -11.40 -9.22 18.04
CA ILE A 232 -11.49 -7.90 17.43
C ILE A 232 -12.17 -8.04 16.07
N LYS A 233 -13.50 -8.01 16.06
CA LYS A 233 -14.37 -8.12 14.87
C LYS A 233 -14.41 -6.79 14.11
N LYS A 234 -13.31 -6.36 13.52
CA LYS A 234 -13.32 -5.15 12.68
C LYS A 234 -13.35 -5.54 11.21
N LYS A 235 -14.38 -5.07 10.50
CA LYS A 235 -14.60 -5.33 9.06
C LYS A 235 -13.55 -4.68 8.16
N SER A 236 -12.69 -3.82 8.70
CA SER A 236 -11.69 -3.10 7.93
C SER A 236 -10.34 -3.81 8.01
N ALA A 237 -9.82 -4.06 6.85
CA ALA A 237 -8.45 -4.46 6.53
C ALA A 237 -7.38 -3.58 7.24
N PRO A 238 -6.08 -3.80 6.98
CA PRO A 238 -4.94 -3.05 7.54
C PRO A 238 -5.08 -1.54 7.69
N THR A 239 -6.01 -0.95 6.96
CA THR A 239 -6.43 0.45 7.02
C THR A 239 -6.97 0.88 8.40
N ALA A 240 -7.56 -0.02 9.20
CA ALA A 240 -8.08 0.35 10.53
C ALA A 240 -6.94 0.56 11.55
N PHE A 241 -5.85 -0.17 11.39
CA PHE A 241 -4.64 0.07 12.17
C PHE A 241 -3.98 1.37 11.72
N ASP A 242 -3.98 1.65 10.40
CA ASP A 242 -3.48 2.90 9.83
C ASP A 242 -4.28 4.14 10.30
N ILE A 243 -5.56 3.99 10.62
CA ILE A 243 -6.45 5.11 10.98
C ILE A 243 -6.55 5.29 12.49
N ALA A 244 -6.49 4.22 13.29
CA ALA A 244 -6.40 4.32 14.75
C ALA A 244 -5.20 5.16 15.21
N MET A 245 -4.19 5.28 14.34
CA MET A 245 -2.97 6.02 14.59
C MET A 245 -2.95 7.43 14.02
N GLN A 246 -4.00 7.87 13.31
CA GLN A 246 -4.10 9.24 12.80
C GLN A 246 -4.82 10.19 13.77
N LEU A 247 -5.36 9.68 14.89
CA LEU A 247 -6.21 10.43 15.83
C LEU A 247 -5.63 10.56 17.25
N THR A 248 -4.40 10.15 17.48
CA THR A 248 -3.62 10.46 18.66
C THR A 248 -2.50 11.40 18.30
#